data_7521cc6ff2228ce71035db84bcaf85e4
#
_entry.id   7521cc6ff2228ce71035db84bcaf85e4
#
_cell.length_a   1.000
_cell.length_b   1.000
_cell.length_c   1.000
_cell.angle_alpha   90.00
_cell.angle_beta   90.00
_cell.angle_gamma   90.00
#
_symmetry.space_group_name_H-M   'P 1'
#
loop_
_entity.id
_entity.type
_entity.pdbx_description
1 polymer ?
#
loop_
_entity_poly.entity_id
_entity_poly.type
_entity_poly.pdbx_seq_one_letter_code
_entity_poly.pdbx_strand_id
1 'polypeptide(L)'
;MNTAVQEQSFGSKPEECRDTDHYLEEYIGGFVNKWDDLIDWDSRAASEGDFFIQKLKEHGAKRVLDVACGTGFHSVRLMEAGFDLVSADGSPEMLSKAFSNGRKRGHILRTIQSDWRWLNRDVHGRYDAIICLGNSFTHLFNEHDRRKTLAEFYSALTHDGLLILDQRNYDAILDLGYSSKHTYYYCGDDVSVYPEYVDPGLARFRYAFPDQ
;
A
#
# COMPACT_ATOMS: atom_id res chain seq x y z
N MET A 1 -33.04 7.88 -12.72
CA MET A 1 -32.84 6.41 -12.74
C MET A 1 -31.76 6.14 -11.72
N ASN A 2 -32.08 5.46 -10.62
CA ASN A 2 -31.07 5.06 -9.64
C ASN A 2 -30.24 3.93 -10.27
N THR A 3 -29.04 4.24 -10.74
CA THR A 3 -28.05 3.21 -11.05
C THR A 3 -27.65 2.58 -9.71
N ALA A 4 -28.13 1.38 -9.47
CA ALA A 4 -27.72 0.60 -8.34
C ALA A 4 -26.21 0.30 -8.52
N VAL A 5 -25.39 0.91 -7.67
CA VAL A 5 -23.96 0.58 -7.58
C VAL A 5 -23.90 -0.90 -7.18
N GLN A 6 -23.35 -1.74 -8.05
CA GLN A 6 -23.11 -3.15 -7.68
C GLN A 6 -22.04 -3.17 -6.59
N GLU A 7 -22.45 -3.60 -5.41
CA GLU A 7 -21.54 -3.87 -4.32
C GLU A 7 -20.70 -5.11 -4.66
N GLN A 8 -19.43 -4.90 -4.99
CA GLN A 8 -18.50 -6.02 -5.14
C GLN A 8 -17.88 -6.33 -3.78
N SER A 9 -18.12 -7.53 -3.28
CA SER A 9 -17.44 -8.06 -2.11
C SER A 9 -16.13 -8.70 -2.57
N PHE A 10 -15.02 -8.25 -2.01
CA PHE A 10 -13.70 -8.83 -2.20
C PHE A 10 -13.27 -9.52 -0.91
N GLY A 11 -12.81 -10.77 -1.03
CA GLY A 11 -12.50 -11.63 0.11
C GLY A 11 -13.66 -12.55 0.51
N SER A 12 -13.33 -13.70 1.10
CA SER A 12 -14.32 -14.76 1.38
C SER A 12 -15.10 -14.56 2.68
N LYS A 13 -14.50 -13.91 3.69
CA LYS A 13 -15.10 -13.72 5.03
C LYS A 13 -14.56 -12.46 5.71
N PRO A 14 -14.96 -11.27 5.28
CA PRO A 14 -14.42 -10.02 5.80
C PRO A 14 -14.69 -9.81 7.31
N GLU A 15 -15.70 -10.43 7.87
CA GLU A 15 -16.03 -10.37 9.30
C GLU A 15 -15.09 -11.21 10.20
N GLU A 16 -14.39 -12.18 9.63
CA GLU A 16 -13.45 -13.05 10.35
C GLU A 16 -11.98 -12.61 10.19
N CYS A 17 -11.75 -11.51 9.47
CA CYS A 17 -10.42 -11.05 9.09
C CYS A 17 -9.64 -10.41 10.22
N ARG A 18 -9.12 -11.20 11.11
CA ARG A 18 -8.06 -10.79 12.05
C ARG A 18 -6.81 -11.64 11.87
N ASP A 19 -6.60 -12.11 10.65
CA ASP A 19 -5.47 -12.95 10.26
C ASP A 19 -4.55 -12.16 9.32
N THR A 20 -3.27 -12.12 9.66
CA THR A 20 -2.25 -11.46 8.84
C THR A 20 -2.19 -12.04 7.42
N ASP A 21 -2.47 -13.32 7.23
CA ASP A 21 -2.42 -13.97 5.92
C ASP A 21 -3.64 -13.66 5.03
N HIS A 22 -4.64 -12.97 5.56
CA HIS A 22 -5.85 -12.61 4.83
C HIS A 22 -5.59 -11.76 3.57
N TYR A 23 -4.50 -11.00 3.52
CA TYR A 23 -4.14 -10.24 2.33
C TYR A 23 -4.00 -11.10 1.05
N LEU A 24 -3.70 -12.39 1.21
CA LEU A 24 -3.63 -13.34 0.08
C LEU A 24 -5.01 -13.58 -0.57
N GLU A 25 -6.09 -13.38 0.17
CA GLU A 25 -7.46 -13.51 -0.32
C GLU A 25 -8.06 -12.17 -0.79
N GLU A 26 -7.60 -11.05 -0.20
CA GLU A 26 -8.09 -9.71 -0.55
C GLU A 26 -7.55 -9.22 -1.89
N TYR A 27 -6.23 -9.36 -2.12
CA TYR A 27 -5.57 -8.81 -3.30
C TYR A 27 -5.54 -9.80 -4.45
N ILE A 28 -6.72 -10.25 -4.89
CA ILE A 28 -6.91 -11.15 -6.03
C ILE A 28 -7.23 -10.38 -7.32
N GLY A 29 -7.12 -11.07 -8.47
CA GLY A 29 -7.16 -10.48 -9.80
C GLY A 29 -8.33 -9.52 -10.08
N GLY A 30 -9.53 -9.79 -9.59
CA GLY A 30 -10.70 -8.92 -9.77
C GLY A 30 -10.52 -7.55 -9.11
N PHE A 31 -10.03 -7.51 -7.89
CA PHE A 31 -9.78 -6.28 -7.15
C PHE A 31 -8.54 -5.54 -7.65
N VAL A 32 -7.45 -6.28 -7.88
CA VAL A 32 -6.18 -5.70 -8.38
C VAL A 32 -6.36 -4.99 -9.72
N ASN A 33 -7.22 -5.50 -10.59
CA ASN A 33 -7.50 -4.86 -11.87
C ASN A 33 -8.16 -3.47 -11.73
N LYS A 34 -8.96 -3.29 -10.68
CA LYS A 34 -9.65 -2.03 -10.36
C LYS A 34 -8.86 -1.10 -9.42
N TRP A 35 -7.71 -1.56 -8.93
CA TRP A 35 -6.93 -0.79 -7.96
C TRP A 35 -6.42 0.54 -8.51
N ASP A 36 -6.01 0.57 -9.78
CA ASP A 36 -5.52 1.80 -10.40
C ASP A 36 -6.66 2.82 -10.62
N ASP A 37 -7.89 2.35 -10.86
CA ASP A 37 -9.08 3.21 -10.95
C ASP A 37 -9.40 3.82 -9.56
N LEU A 38 -9.21 3.04 -8.50
CA LEU A 38 -9.38 3.50 -7.12
C LEU A 38 -8.32 4.53 -6.71
N ILE A 39 -7.06 4.27 -7.05
CA ILE A 39 -5.93 5.12 -6.66
C ILE A 39 -5.92 6.41 -7.49
N ASP A 40 -6.23 6.37 -8.78
CA ASP A 40 -6.03 7.45 -9.74
C ASP A 40 -4.64 8.10 -9.58
N TRP A 41 -3.68 7.58 -10.29
CA TRP A 41 -2.27 7.93 -10.11
C TRP A 41 -2.00 9.43 -10.25
N ASP A 42 -2.65 10.10 -11.18
CA ASP A 42 -2.43 11.52 -11.46
C ASP A 42 -3.04 12.40 -10.36
N SER A 43 -4.27 12.12 -9.96
CA SER A 43 -4.95 12.82 -8.86
C SER A 43 -4.24 12.59 -7.54
N ARG A 44 -3.77 11.36 -7.29
CA ARG A 44 -2.98 11.05 -6.10
C ARG A 44 -1.64 11.78 -6.10
N ALA A 45 -0.93 11.82 -7.23
CA ALA A 45 0.34 12.54 -7.33
C ALA A 45 0.15 14.04 -7.06
N ALA A 46 -0.93 14.64 -7.59
CA ALA A 46 -1.27 16.03 -7.33
C ALA A 46 -1.60 16.30 -5.85
N SER A 47 -2.32 15.38 -5.21
CA SER A 47 -2.72 15.50 -3.80
C SER A 47 -1.56 15.26 -2.82
N GLU A 48 -0.76 14.23 -3.05
CA GLU A 48 0.36 13.84 -2.18
C GLU A 48 1.58 14.76 -2.35
N GLY A 49 1.75 15.32 -3.56
CA GLY A 49 2.95 16.07 -3.93
C GLY A 49 4.21 15.21 -3.82
N ASP A 50 5.34 15.84 -3.50
CA ASP A 50 6.65 15.19 -3.39
C ASP A 50 7.05 14.92 -1.93
N PHE A 51 6.11 14.85 -1.00
CA PHE A 51 6.41 14.75 0.43
C PHE A 51 7.40 13.62 0.76
N PHE A 52 7.12 12.40 0.34
CA PHE A 52 7.99 11.26 0.62
C PHE A 52 9.34 11.35 -0.11
N ILE A 53 9.33 11.83 -1.36
CA ILE A 53 10.54 12.07 -2.15
C ILE A 53 11.45 13.09 -1.43
N GLN A 54 10.88 14.17 -0.93
CA GLN A 54 11.62 15.19 -0.20
C GLN A 54 12.20 14.62 1.10
N LYS A 55 11.42 13.88 1.89
CA LYS A 55 11.91 13.24 3.12
C LYS A 55 13.07 12.29 2.89
N LEU A 56 13.00 11.48 1.84
CA LEU A 56 14.09 10.59 1.45
C LEU A 56 15.35 11.37 1.02
N LYS A 57 15.19 12.45 0.25
CA LYS A 57 16.30 13.33 -0.16
C LYS A 57 16.91 14.07 1.02
N GLU A 58 16.10 14.61 1.93
CA GLU A 58 16.55 15.28 3.16
C GLU A 58 17.39 14.33 4.02
N HIS A 59 17.03 13.06 4.07
CA HIS A 59 17.79 12.03 4.78
C HIS A 59 19.07 11.60 4.04
N GLY A 60 19.21 11.95 2.77
CA GLY A 60 20.34 11.54 1.93
C GLY A 60 20.24 10.11 1.41
N ALA A 61 19.04 9.52 1.45
CA ALA A 61 18.82 8.16 0.95
C ALA A 61 19.13 8.07 -0.56
N LYS A 62 19.73 6.97 -0.96
CA LYS A 62 20.01 6.64 -2.36
C LYS A 62 19.34 5.34 -2.75
N ARG A 63 19.46 4.31 -1.91
CA ARG A 63 18.90 3.00 -2.12
C ARG A 63 17.67 2.81 -1.24
N VAL A 64 16.51 2.65 -1.86
CA VAL A 64 15.21 2.58 -1.19
C VAL A 64 14.55 1.24 -1.44
N LEU A 65 13.90 0.69 -0.41
CA LEU A 65 13.05 -0.47 -0.51
C LEU A 65 11.60 -0.06 -0.25
N ASP A 66 10.75 -0.25 -1.25
CA ASP A 66 9.30 -0.14 -1.12
C ASP A 66 8.77 -1.53 -0.77
N VAL A 67 8.33 -1.73 0.48
CA VAL A 67 7.92 -3.06 0.97
C VAL A 67 6.43 -3.35 0.76
N ALA A 68 5.68 -2.39 0.28
CA ALA A 68 4.23 -2.49 0.01
C ALA A 68 3.90 -1.77 -1.29
N CYS A 69 4.55 -2.18 -2.38
CA CYS A 69 4.51 -1.41 -3.61
C CYS A 69 3.13 -1.39 -4.30
N GLY A 70 2.25 -2.33 -3.96
CA GLY A 70 0.94 -2.46 -4.58
C GLY A 70 1.06 -2.50 -6.10
N THR A 71 0.31 -1.64 -6.80
CA THR A 71 0.39 -1.52 -8.28
C THR A 71 1.53 -0.62 -8.78
N GLY A 72 2.44 -0.17 -7.88
CA GLY A 72 3.70 0.49 -8.23
C GLY A 72 3.69 2.01 -8.25
N PHE A 73 2.66 2.66 -7.71
CA PHE A 73 2.55 4.13 -7.74
C PHE A 73 3.78 4.84 -7.15
N HIS A 74 4.13 4.56 -5.90
CA HIS A 74 5.30 5.17 -5.26
C HIS A 74 6.61 4.68 -5.90
N SER A 75 6.67 3.39 -6.23
CA SER A 75 7.85 2.81 -6.85
C SER A 75 8.25 3.53 -8.14
N VAL A 76 7.30 3.81 -9.04
CA VAL A 76 7.58 4.55 -10.29
C VAL A 76 8.07 5.95 -9.99
N ARG A 77 7.37 6.69 -9.13
CA ARG A 77 7.74 8.08 -8.76
C ARG A 77 9.12 8.18 -8.12
N LEU A 78 9.49 7.21 -7.30
CA LEU A 78 10.82 7.17 -6.68
C LEU A 78 11.92 6.87 -7.72
N MET A 79 11.66 5.99 -8.69
CA MET A 79 12.58 5.78 -9.80
C MET A 79 12.75 7.05 -10.64
N GLU A 80 11.66 7.75 -10.96
CA GLU A 80 11.69 9.05 -11.66
C GLU A 80 12.47 10.11 -10.88
N ALA A 81 12.41 10.06 -9.55
CA ALA A 81 13.17 10.96 -8.67
C ALA A 81 14.65 10.57 -8.52
N GLY A 82 15.09 9.46 -9.15
CA GLY A 82 16.49 9.04 -9.24
C GLY A 82 16.97 8.09 -8.13
N PHE A 83 16.08 7.47 -7.35
CA PHE A 83 16.47 6.48 -6.35
C PHE A 83 16.77 5.11 -6.97
N ASP A 84 17.76 4.40 -6.40
CA ASP A 84 17.98 2.96 -6.62
C ASP A 84 16.91 2.20 -5.83
N LEU A 85 15.94 1.61 -6.55
CA LEU A 85 14.72 1.08 -5.92
C LEU A 85 14.61 -0.44 -6.08
N VAL A 86 14.15 -1.07 -5.02
CA VAL A 86 13.56 -2.41 -5.03
C VAL A 86 12.12 -2.30 -4.54
N SER A 87 11.22 -2.97 -5.25
CA SER A 87 9.77 -2.98 -4.96
C SER A 87 9.37 -4.37 -4.49
N ALA A 88 8.84 -4.49 -3.29
CA ALA A 88 8.36 -5.74 -2.73
C ALA A 88 6.87 -5.64 -2.39
N ASP A 89 6.18 -6.77 -2.49
CA ASP A 89 4.79 -6.93 -2.07
C ASP A 89 4.51 -8.40 -1.75
N GLY A 90 3.53 -8.67 -0.91
CA GLY A 90 3.08 -10.03 -0.62
C GLY A 90 2.24 -10.64 -1.73
N SER A 91 1.49 -9.82 -2.48
CA SER A 91 0.61 -10.26 -3.56
C SER A 91 1.34 -10.36 -4.90
N PRO A 92 1.40 -11.54 -5.52
CA PRO A 92 1.99 -11.70 -6.86
C PRO A 92 1.20 -10.95 -7.93
N GLU A 93 -0.12 -10.79 -7.75
CA GLU A 93 -0.98 -10.04 -8.67
C GLU A 93 -0.66 -8.55 -8.63
N MET A 94 -0.45 -7.98 -7.43
CA MET A 94 -0.01 -6.58 -7.27
C MET A 94 1.35 -6.38 -7.95
N LEU A 95 2.32 -7.27 -7.74
CA LEU A 95 3.64 -7.18 -8.38
C LEU A 95 3.57 -7.27 -9.90
N SER A 96 2.74 -8.14 -10.44
CA SER A 96 2.49 -8.25 -11.88
C SER A 96 1.94 -6.94 -12.45
N LYS A 97 0.98 -6.34 -11.74
CA LYS A 97 0.39 -5.05 -12.12
C LYS A 97 1.42 -3.92 -12.00
N ALA A 98 2.19 -3.87 -10.91
CA ALA A 98 3.27 -2.89 -10.71
C ALA A 98 4.30 -2.93 -11.85
N PHE A 99 4.76 -4.12 -12.21
CA PHE A 99 5.69 -4.31 -13.32
C PHE A 99 5.09 -3.81 -14.65
N SER A 100 3.82 -4.15 -14.93
CA SER A 100 3.11 -3.67 -16.12
C SER A 100 2.98 -2.14 -16.13
N ASN A 101 2.60 -1.53 -15.02
CA ASN A 101 2.44 -0.09 -14.88
C ASN A 101 3.77 0.65 -15.03
N GLY A 102 4.85 0.12 -14.42
CA GLY A 102 6.20 0.64 -14.61
C GLY A 102 6.59 0.65 -16.08
N ARG A 103 6.40 -0.47 -16.78
CA ARG A 103 6.73 -0.57 -18.22
C ARG A 103 5.94 0.41 -19.09
N LYS A 104 4.66 0.62 -18.82
CA LYS A 104 3.84 1.61 -19.53
C LYS A 104 4.39 3.04 -19.38
N ARG A 105 5.10 3.31 -18.29
CA ARG A 105 5.76 4.59 -17.99
C ARG A 105 7.24 4.64 -18.34
N GLY A 106 7.74 3.61 -19.03
CA GLY A 106 9.15 3.54 -19.47
C GLY A 106 10.15 3.06 -18.42
N HIS A 107 9.66 2.49 -17.31
CA HIS A 107 10.47 1.99 -16.20
C HIS A 107 10.39 0.46 -16.07
N ILE A 108 11.49 -0.15 -15.66
CA ILE A 108 11.55 -1.58 -15.32
C ILE A 108 11.74 -1.68 -13.81
N LEU A 109 10.65 -1.98 -13.09
CA LEU A 109 10.70 -2.19 -11.65
C LEU A 109 11.39 -3.52 -11.31
N ARG A 110 12.28 -3.50 -10.33
CA ARG A 110 12.80 -4.72 -9.69
C ARG A 110 11.81 -5.17 -8.64
N THR A 111 10.97 -6.14 -8.98
CA THR A 111 9.90 -6.64 -8.12
C THR A 111 10.29 -7.94 -7.43
N ILE A 112 9.99 -8.06 -6.14
CA ILE A 112 10.26 -9.24 -5.31
C ILE A 112 9.00 -9.57 -4.52
N GLN A 113 8.50 -10.81 -4.62
CA GLN A 113 7.45 -11.27 -3.72
C GLN A 113 8.06 -11.58 -2.37
N SER A 114 7.54 -10.96 -1.31
CA SER A 114 8.03 -11.16 0.04
C SER A 114 6.96 -10.90 1.09
N ASP A 115 6.91 -11.77 2.07
CA ASP A 115 6.17 -11.53 3.30
C ASP A 115 7.09 -10.75 4.26
N TRP A 116 6.60 -9.67 4.83
CA TRP A 116 7.35 -8.80 5.73
C TRP A 116 7.91 -9.53 6.96
N ARG A 117 7.23 -10.55 7.42
CA ARG A 117 7.65 -11.39 8.55
C ARG A 117 8.92 -12.21 8.25
N TRP A 118 9.31 -12.26 6.97
CA TRP A 118 10.46 -13.02 6.45
C TRP A 118 11.24 -12.23 5.40
N LEU A 119 11.21 -10.90 5.48
CA LEU A 119 11.73 -9.99 4.45
C LEU A 119 13.16 -10.32 4.05
N ASN A 120 14.04 -10.54 5.04
CA ASN A 120 15.47 -10.78 4.78
C ASN A 120 15.76 -12.15 4.16
N ARG A 121 14.79 -13.06 4.09
CA ARG A 121 14.90 -14.30 3.34
C ARG A 121 14.88 -14.05 1.83
N ASP A 122 14.04 -13.11 1.40
CA ASP A 122 13.71 -12.90 -0.03
C ASP A 122 14.38 -11.62 -0.58
N VAL A 123 14.50 -10.60 0.26
CA VAL A 123 15.09 -9.30 -0.10
C VAL A 123 16.50 -9.18 0.48
N HIS A 124 17.50 -9.06 -0.39
CA HIS A 124 18.90 -9.05 0.03
C HIS A 124 19.53 -7.67 -0.06
N GLY A 125 20.51 -7.45 0.81
CA GLY A 125 21.27 -6.20 0.90
C GLY A 125 20.77 -5.27 2.00
N ARG A 126 21.31 -4.06 1.99
CA ARG A 126 20.96 -3.00 2.93
C ARG A 126 20.41 -1.80 2.16
N TYR A 127 19.49 -1.08 2.78
CA TYR A 127 18.79 0.05 2.20
C TYR A 127 18.95 1.27 3.08
N ASP A 128 19.13 2.45 2.46
CA ASP A 128 19.21 3.71 3.19
C ASP A 128 17.83 4.11 3.74
N ALA A 129 16.78 3.66 3.06
CA ALA A 129 15.41 3.84 3.53
C ALA A 129 14.51 2.67 3.15
N ILE A 130 13.52 2.41 4.01
CA ILE A 130 12.39 1.54 3.75
C ILE A 130 11.12 2.38 3.83
N ILE A 131 10.23 2.23 2.85
CA ILE A 131 8.90 2.79 2.88
C ILE A 131 7.84 1.68 2.92
N CYS A 132 6.85 1.86 3.79
CA CYS A 132 5.65 1.02 3.88
C CYS A 132 4.44 1.96 3.90
N LEU A 133 3.93 2.27 2.72
CA LEU A 133 2.95 3.33 2.52
C LEU A 133 1.56 2.76 2.18
N GLY A 134 0.57 3.64 2.11
CA GLY A 134 -0.77 3.29 1.71
C GLY A 134 -1.57 2.52 2.77
N ASN A 135 -1.29 2.74 4.06
CA ASN A 135 -1.97 2.07 5.17
C ASN A 135 -1.67 0.57 5.29
N SER A 136 -0.63 0.08 4.61
CA SER A 136 -0.36 -1.34 4.44
C SER A 136 0.05 -2.05 5.75
N PHE A 137 0.79 -1.37 6.65
CA PHE A 137 1.24 -1.98 7.91
C PHE A 137 0.10 -2.48 8.82
N THR A 138 -1.11 -1.96 8.63
CA THR A 138 -2.31 -2.36 9.38
C THR A 138 -2.82 -3.77 9.04
N HIS A 139 -2.32 -4.40 7.98
CA HIS A 139 -2.58 -5.83 7.69
C HIS A 139 -1.91 -6.78 8.69
N LEU A 140 -1.02 -6.30 9.54
CA LEU A 140 -0.42 -7.07 10.62
C LEU A 140 -1.31 -7.03 11.88
N PHE A 141 -2.25 -7.95 11.99
CA PHE A 141 -3.28 -7.93 13.04
C PHE A 141 -2.74 -8.26 14.43
N ASN A 142 -1.72 -9.08 14.57
CA ASN A 142 -1.19 -9.46 15.88
C ASN A 142 0.13 -8.75 16.21
N GLU A 143 0.39 -8.57 17.50
CA GLU A 143 1.58 -7.86 17.98
C GLU A 143 2.88 -8.60 17.65
N HIS A 144 2.85 -9.93 17.67
CA HIS A 144 4.02 -10.74 17.36
C HIS A 144 4.50 -10.49 15.93
N ASP A 145 3.58 -10.50 14.94
CA ASP A 145 3.89 -10.24 13.54
C ASP A 145 4.38 -8.81 13.33
N ARG A 146 3.77 -7.82 14.00
CA ARG A 146 4.25 -6.43 13.94
C ARG A 146 5.68 -6.29 14.45
N ARG A 147 5.99 -6.89 15.62
CA ARG A 147 7.35 -6.86 16.20
C ARG A 147 8.35 -7.57 15.30
N LYS A 148 8.00 -8.72 14.78
CA LYS A 148 8.83 -9.49 13.86
C LYS A 148 9.12 -8.70 12.57
N THR A 149 8.10 -8.13 11.95
CA THR A 149 8.24 -7.31 10.75
C THR A 149 9.14 -6.09 11.00
N LEU A 150 8.97 -5.39 12.12
CA LEU A 150 9.86 -4.26 12.45
C LEU A 150 11.31 -4.70 12.66
N ALA A 151 11.55 -5.88 13.23
CA ALA A 151 12.90 -6.44 13.34
C ALA A 151 13.49 -6.78 11.95
N GLU A 152 12.69 -7.33 11.04
CA GLU A 152 13.08 -7.58 9.66
C GLU A 152 13.42 -6.27 8.92
N PHE A 153 12.61 -5.23 9.07
CA PHE A 153 12.87 -3.91 8.49
C PHE A 153 14.16 -3.31 9.06
N TYR A 154 14.32 -3.35 10.38
CA TYR A 154 15.55 -2.88 11.03
C TYR A 154 16.79 -3.61 10.50
N SER A 155 16.70 -4.92 10.31
CA SER A 155 17.80 -5.73 9.77
C SER A 155 18.12 -5.39 8.31
N ALA A 156 17.17 -4.93 7.52
CA ALA A 156 17.37 -4.56 6.13
C ALA A 156 17.85 -3.10 5.94
N LEU A 157 17.77 -2.26 7.00
CA LEU A 157 18.27 -0.88 6.96
C LEU A 157 19.79 -0.82 7.16
N THR A 158 20.43 0.19 6.55
CA THR A 158 21.78 0.61 6.90
C THR A 158 21.80 1.21 8.30
N HIS A 159 22.99 1.44 8.87
CA HIS A 159 23.12 2.23 10.10
C HIS A 159 22.54 3.63 9.84
N ASP A 160 21.73 4.12 10.78
CA ASP A 160 20.98 5.37 10.65
C ASP A 160 20.00 5.43 9.46
N GLY A 161 19.61 4.26 8.90
CA GLY A 161 18.62 4.19 7.83
C GLY A 161 17.23 4.63 8.28
N LEU A 162 16.45 5.16 7.34
CA LEU A 162 15.11 5.72 7.57
C LEU A 162 14.00 4.69 7.32
N LEU A 163 13.07 4.53 8.25
CA LEU A 163 11.81 3.82 8.04
C LEU A 163 10.67 4.84 7.98
N ILE A 164 9.89 4.83 6.89
CA ILE A 164 8.65 5.60 6.76
C ILE A 164 7.47 4.64 6.77
N LEU A 165 6.62 4.76 7.77
CA LEU A 165 5.32 4.09 7.85
C LEU A 165 4.22 5.13 7.69
N ASP A 166 3.28 4.86 6.81
CA ASP A 166 2.13 5.69 6.55
C ASP A 166 0.84 4.91 6.86
N GLN A 167 -0.02 5.49 7.66
CA GLN A 167 -1.31 4.90 8.00
C GLN A 167 -2.37 5.97 8.26
N ARG A 168 -3.63 5.58 8.15
CA ARG A 168 -4.76 6.46 8.48
C ARG A 168 -4.74 6.84 9.95
N ASN A 169 -5.29 8.01 10.24
CA ASN A 169 -5.56 8.43 11.61
C ASN A 169 -6.82 7.72 12.14
N TYR A 170 -6.64 6.51 12.65
CA TYR A 170 -7.73 5.69 13.17
C TYR A 170 -8.39 6.29 14.41
N ASP A 171 -7.65 7.03 15.24
CA ASP A 171 -8.21 7.72 16.38
C ASP A 171 -9.24 8.77 15.95
N ALA A 172 -8.90 9.56 14.92
CA ALA A 172 -9.85 10.51 14.36
C ALA A 172 -11.07 9.83 13.70
N ILE A 173 -10.90 8.66 13.10
CA ILE A 173 -12.02 7.90 12.53
C ILE A 173 -12.96 7.41 13.65
N LEU A 174 -12.42 6.94 14.76
CA LEU A 174 -13.20 6.48 15.91
C LEU A 174 -13.96 7.65 16.58
N ASP A 175 -13.32 8.80 16.74
CA ASP A 175 -13.86 9.95 17.45
C ASP A 175 -14.82 10.80 16.61
N LEU A 176 -14.54 10.99 15.33
CA LEU A 176 -15.20 11.98 14.46
C LEU A 176 -16.01 11.35 13.34
N GLY A 177 -15.92 10.03 13.17
CA GLY A 177 -16.42 9.35 11.99
C GLY A 177 -15.53 9.55 10.77
N TYR A 178 -15.84 8.81 9.71
CA TYR A 178 -15.05 8.82 8.48
C TYR A 178 -15.79 9.56 7.37
N SER A 179 -15.08 10.41 6.64
CA SER A 179 -15.55 10.96 5.38
C SER A 179 -14.85 10.27 4.21
N SER A 180 -15.60 9.68 3.30
CA SER A 180 -15.06 9.02 2.12
C SER A 180 -14.54 10.00 1.07
N LYS A 181 -14.94 11.25 1.16
CA LYS A 181 -14.50 12.28 0.23
C LYS A 181 -13.12 12.77 0.62
N HIS A 182 -12.18 12.65 -0.31
CA HIS A 182 -10.84 13.23 -0.20
C HIS A 182 -9.91 12.56 0.80
N THR A 183 -9.94 11.24 0.90
CA THR A 183 -8.79 10.58 1.46
C THR A 183 -7.71 10.61 0.40
N TYR A 184 -6.56 11.06 0.77
CA TYR A 184 -5.43 11.18 -0.13
C TYR A 184 -4.90 9.84 -0.68
N TYR A 185 -5.47 8.74 -0.23
CA TYR A 185 -5.20 7.39 -0.74
C TYR A 185 -6.07 7.00 -1.93
N TYR A 186 -7.33 7.43 -1.95
CA TYR A 186 -8.32 7.00 -2.92
C TYR A 186 -8.87 8.24 -3.61
N CYS A 187 -8.36 8.49 -4.81
CA CYS A 187 -8.61 9.71 -5.55
C CYS A 187 -9.47 9.51 -6.79
N GLY A 188 -9.85 8.26 -7.10
CA GLY A 188 -10.69 7.95 -8.26
C GLY A 188 -12.08 8.59 -8.10
N ASP A 189 -12.49 9.38 -9.07
CA ASP A 189 -13.77 10.14 -9.05
C ASP A 189 -14.98 9.22 -9.01
N ASP A 190 -14.88 8.06 -9.63
CA ASP A 190 -15.97 7.12 -9.80
C ASP A 190 -16.03 6.04 -8.71
N VAL A 191 -15.10 6.05 -7.74
CA VAL A 191 -15.03 5.06 -6.68
C VAL A 191 -15.40 5.68 -5.34
N SER A 192 -16.28 5.01 -4.60
CA SER A 192 -16.61 5.40 -3.25
C SER A 192 -16.01 4.41 -2.25
N VAL A 193 -15.38 4.93 -1.21
CA VAL A 193 -14.82 4.12 -0.12
C VAL A 193 -15.40 4.62 1.20
N TYR A 194 -16.02 3.74 1.95
CA TYR A 194 -16.59 4.08 3.25
C TYR A 194 -16.39 2.95 4.26
N PRO A 195 -16.23 3.31 5.54
CA PRO A 195 -16.12 2.30 6.58
C PRO A 195 -17.48 1.61 6.75
N GLU A 196 -17.48 0.30 6.71
CA GLU A 196 -18.64 -0.51 7.01
C GLU A 196 -18.68 -0.85 8.50
N TYR A 197 -17.48 -1.00 9.09
CA TYR A 197 -17.30 -1.31 10.49
C TYR A 197 -15.99 -0.73 11.01
N VAL A 198 -15.99 -0.14 12.19
CA VAL A 198 -14.79 0.36 12.86
C VAL A 198 -14.91 0.10 14.36
N ASP A 199 -13.94 -0.62 14.91
CA ASP A 199 -13.72 -0.78 16.36
C ASP A 199 -12.22 -0.57 16.68
N PRO A 200 -11.82 -0.54 17.97
CA PRO A 200 -10.42 -0.34 18.33
C PRO A 200 -9.43 -1.37 17.79
N GLY A 201 -9.91 -2.50 17.27
CA GLY A 201 -9.05 -3.57 16.78
C GLY A 201 -9.24 -3.92 15.30
N LEU A 202 -10.25 -3.38 14.64
CA LEU A 202 -10.57 -3.69 13.25
C LEU A 202 -11.26 -2.52 12.56
N ALA A 203 -10.83 -2.21 11.35
CA ALA A 203 -11.57 -1.35 10.44
C ALA A 203 -11.83 -2.10 9.14
N ARG A 204 -13.10 -2.17 8.72
CA ARG A 204 -13.52 -2.76 7.47
C ARG A 204 -14.05 -1.67 6.55
N PHE A 205 -13.53 -1.64 5.32
CA PHE A 205 -13.91 -0.66 4.32
C PHE A 205 -14.63 -1.35 3.15
N ARG A 206 -15.71 -0.73 2.70
CA ARG A 206 -16.43 -1.11 1.50
C ARG A 206 -15.98 -0.24 0.34
N TYR A 207 -15.66 -0.87 -0.78
CA TYR A 207 -15.32 -0.22 -2.03
C TYR A 207 -16.47 -0.41 -3.02
N ALA A 208 -17.01 0.68 -3.53
CA ALA A 208 -18.06 0.69 -4.52
C ALA A 208 -17.51 1.26 -5.84
N PHE A 209 -17.57 0.45 -6.88
CA PHE A 209 -17.15 0.82 -8.24
C PHE A 209 -18.40 1.01 -9.09
N PRO A 210 -18.43 1.99 -10.00
CA PRO A 210 -19.53 2.14 -10.94
C PRO A 210 -19.57 0.91 -11.87
N ASP A 211 -20.79 0.55 -12.28
CA ASP A 211 -20.98 -0.46 -13.32
C ASP A 211 -20.34 0.02 -14.62
N GLN A 212 -19.45 -0.75 -15.19
CA GLN A 212 -18.96 -0.60 -16.55
C GLN A 212 -19.73 -1.51 -17.49
#